data_3a6680ea8f3aa675e42eadc0e3082ee5
#
_entry.id   3a6680ea8f3aa675e42eadc0e3082ee5
#
_cell.length_a   1.000
_cell.length_b   1.000
_cell.length_c   1.000
_cell.angle_alpha   90.00
_cell.angle_beta   90.00
_cell.angle_gamma   90.00
#
_symmetry.space_group_name_H-M   'P 1'
#
loop_
_entity.id
_entity.type
_entity.pdbx_description
1 polymer ?
#
loop_
_entity_poly.entity_id
_entity_poly.type
_entity_poly.pdbx_seq_one_letter_code
_entity_poly.pdbx_strand_id
1 'polypeptide(L)'
;MTYFEACRKVARELEEAGVPEPALDARYLTEYVGDFTEAQYLLARDEEIPEETLSRLLELAKRRCAREPIQYILGSQEFMGLPFICNKDCLIPRQDTEILAERALEAVKLLRKDREELRYLDLCTGSGCVAVSVAKLGNIANAEAADISEAALAVAKKNAELNGTAVKLIQADLFEGLEGKYDIITANPPYIDTGLIHGLIPEIWKYEPMTALDGGEDGLVFYRRIAKEAPRRLTPGGWLVFEIGDTQGEAVAALMKAAGFENVSVHKDLAGLDRVVEGSAAK
;
A
#
# COMPACT_ATOMS: atom_id res chain seq x y z
N MET A 1 38.62 0.68 2.04
CA MET A 1 37.44 0.83 2.93
C MET A 1 36.58 -0.46 2.76
N THR A 2 36.21 -1.06 3.90
CA THR A 2 35.35 -2.26 3.84
C THR A 2 33.87 -1.89 3.64
N TYR A 3 33.04 -2.87 3.26
CA TYR A 3 31.58 -2.67 3.19
C TYR A 3 31.00 -2.20 4.52
N PHE A 4 31.49 -2.74 5.64
CA PHE A 4 31.07 -2.32 6.97
C PHE A 4 31.43 -0.87 7.28
N GLU A 5 32.65 -0.44 6.93
CA GLU A 5 33.09 0.96 7.12
C GLU A 5 32.27 1.92 6.26
N ALA A 6 31.98 1.53 4.99
CA ALA A 6 31.15 2.31 4.09
C ALA A 6 29.69 2.44 4.60
N CYS A 7 29.08 1.33 5.03
CA CYS A 7 27.75 1.31 5.63
C CYS A 7 27.68 2.21 6.88
N ARG A 8 28.65 2.13 7.79
CA ARG A 8 28.71 3.00 8.98
C ARG A 8 28.90 4.48 8.65
N LYS A 9 29.64 4.79 7.58
CA LYS A 9 29.79 6.17 7.10
C LYS A 9 28.44 6.69 6.61
N VAL A 10 27.75 5.93 5.75
CA VAL A 10 26.43 6.28 5.24
C VAL A 10 25.42 6.43 6.38
N ALA A 11 25.40 5.51 7.36
CA ALA A 11 24.49 5.60 8.50
C ALA A 11 24.64 6.94 9.26
N ARG A 12 25.86 7.43 9.46
CA ARG A 12 26.10 8.73 10.10
C ARG A 12 25.59 9.90 9.25
N GLU A 13 25.83 9.87 7.94
CA GLU A 13 25.34 10.91 7.02
C GLU A 13 23.80 10.96 7.00
N LEU A 14 23.15 9.80 7.05
CA LEU A 14 21.69 9.71 7.14
C LEU A 14 21.14 10.20 8.48
N GLU A 15 21.83 9.89 9.59
CA GLU A 15 21.48 10.38 10.93
C GLU A 15 21.56 11.91 11.01
N GLU A 16 22.65 12.50 10.49
CA GLU A 16 22.85 13.96 10.39
C GLU A 16 21.76 14.62 9.53
N ALA A 17 21.25 13.91 8.51
CA ALA A 17 20.14 14.37 7.67
C ALA A 17 18.74 14.15 8.31
N GLY A 18 18.67 13.59 9.51
CA GLY A 18 17.44 13.37 10.26
C GLY A 18 16.57 12.22 9.70
N VAL A 19 17.18 11.24 9.03
CA VAL A 19 16.48 10.03 8.58
C VAL A 19 16.04 9.21 9.79
N PRO A 20 14.79 8.70 9.87
CA PRO A 20 14.28 8.03 11.07
C PRO A 20 15.04 6.75 11.46
N GLU A 21 15.44 5.92 10.48
CA GLU A 21 16.13 4.64 10.71
C GLU A 21 17.46 4.57 9.95
N PRO A 22 18.43 5.44 10.29
CA PRO A 22 19.61 5.66 9.47
C PRO A 22 20.50 4.42 9.31
N ALA A 23 20.62 3.60 10.36
CA ALA A 23 21.43 2.39 10.33
C ALA A 23 20.80 1.29 9.46
N LEU A 24 19.47 1.16 9.50
CA LEU A 24 18.72 0.19 8.70
C LEU A 24 18.78 0.58 7.22
N ASP A 25 18.50 1.85 6.91
CA ASP A 25 18.54 2.37 5.54
C ASP A 25 19.94 2.26 4.92
N ALA A 26 20.99 2.58 5.70
CA ALA A 26 22.37 2.41 5.24
C ALA A 26 22.72 0.95 4.92
N ARG A 27 22.21 0.00 5.72
CA ARG A 27 22.36 -1.44 5.45
C ARG A 27 21.65 -1.84 4.16
N TYR A 28 20.40 -1.46 3.99
CA TYR A 28 19.64 -1.75 2.77
C TYR A 28 20.31 -1.18 1.52
N LEU A 29 20.80 0.05 1.58
CA LEU A 29 21.56 0.64 0.47
C LEU A 29 22.84 -0.15 0.17
N THR A 30 23.56 -0.60 1.20
CA THR A 30 24.80 -1.37 1.03
C THR A 30 24.53 -2.77 0.46
N GLU A 31 23.49 -3.45 0.96
CA GLU A 31 23.02 -4.74 0.43
C GLU A 31 22.62 -4.61 -1.04
N TYR A 32 21.87 -3.55 -1.37
CA TYR A 32 21.39 -3.29 -2.74
C TYR A 32 22.54 -3.07 -3.74
N VAL A 33 23.55 -2.25 -3.40
CA VAL A 33 24.66 -1.98 -4.34
C VAL A 33 25.62 -3.16 -4.44
N GLY A 34 25.70 -4.01 -3.40
CA GLY A 34 26.52 -5.22 -3.37
C GLY A 34 25.81 -6.43 -3.99
N ASP A 35 24.53 -6.30 -4.34
CA ASP A 35 23.67 -7.42 -4.75
C ASP A 35 23.67 -8.56 -3.71
N PHE A 36 23.56 -8.17 -2.43
CA PHE A 36 23.63 -9.08 -1.29
C PHE A 36 22.26 -9.33 -0.68
N THR A 37 22.04 -10.57 -0.28
CA THR A 37 21.09 -10.85 0.81
C THR A 37 21.70 -10.43 2.15
N GLU A 38 20.89 -10.28 3.20
CA GLU A 38 21.39 -9.98 4.56
C GLU A 38 22.50 -10.96 4.99
N ALA A 39 22.33 -12.25 4.77
CA ALA A 39 23.34 -13.25 5.11
C ALA A 39 24.62 -13.07 4.31
N GLN A 40 24.53 -12.74 3.03
CA GLN A 40 25.70 -12.48 2.19
C GLN A 40 26.43 -11.22 2.62
N TYR A 41 25.70 -10.14 2.98
CA TYR A 41 26.29 -8.94 3.52
C TYR A 41 27.09 -9.22 4.81
N LEU A 42 26.53 -10.02 5.73
CA LEU A 42 27.24 -10.38 6.98
C LEU A 42 28.55 -11.14 6.73
N LEU A 43 28.63 -11.93 5.66
CA LEU A 43 29.85 -12.63 5.27
C LEU A 43 30.87 -11.72 4.58
N ALA A 44 30.40 -10.81 3.71
CA ALA A 44 31.23 -9.93 2.90
C ALA A 44 31.62 -8.61 3.61
N ARG A 45 31.06 -8.30 4.77
CA ARG A 45 31.13 -6.97 5.40
C ARG A 45 32.54 -6.47 5.68
N ASP A 46 33.48 -7.40 5.92
CA ASP A 46 34.88 -7.09 6.21
C ASP A 46 35.77 -7.10 4.94
N GLU A 47 35.19 -7.39 3.77
CA GLU A 47 35.85 -7.29 2.48
C GLU A 47 35.93 -5.84 2.00
N GLU A 48 36.91 -5.54 1.13
CA GLU A 48 37.05 -4.22 0.52
C GLU A 48 35.95 -3.96 -0.48
N ILE A 49 35.26 -2.81 -0.35
CA ILE A 49 34.24 -2.39 -1.31
C ILE A 49 34.90 -1.84 -2.59
N PRO A 50 34.54 -2.33 -3.78
CA PRO A 50 35.03 -1.81 -5.05
C PRO A 50 34.69 -0.30 -5.20
N GLU A 51 35.55 0.45 -5.85
CA GLU A 51 35.40 1.91 -6.01
C GLU A 51 34.11 2.30 -6.73
N GLU A 52 33.69 1.55 -7.75
CA GLU A 52 32.44 1.76 -8.47
C GLU A 52 31.21 1.52 -7.57
N THR A 53 31.23 0.43 -6.79
CA THR A 53 30.17 0.10 -5.84
C THR A 53 30.06 1.14 -4.73
N LEU A 54 31.21 1.62 -4.21
CA LEU A 54 31.25 2.69 -3.23
C LEU A 54 30.68 4.00 -3.80
N SER A 55 31.06 4.35 -5.02
CA SER A 55 30.54 5.56 -5.69
C SER A 55 29.03 5.51 -5.83
N ARG A 56 28.49 4.36 -6.25
CA ARG A 56 27.04 4.13 -6.35
C ARG A 56 26.34 4.20 -4.99
N LEU A 57 26.92 3.60 -3.95
CA LEU A 57 26.40 3.69 -2.58
C LEU A 57 26.28 5.13 -2.11
N LEU A 58 27.32 5.94 -2.33
CA LEU A 58 27.33 7.35 -1.92
C LEU A 58 26.32 8.19 -2.74
N GLU A 59 26.08 7.86 -4.00
CA GLU A 59 25.05 8.51 -4.81
C GLU A 59 23.65 8.23 -4.24
N LEU A 60 23.32 6.96 -3.95
CA LEU A 60 22.05 6.58 -3.36
C LEU A 60 21.87 7.17 -1.95
N ALA A 61 22.94 7.21 -1.15
CA ALA A 61 22.95 7.85 0.17
C ALA A 61 22.58 9.34 0.09
N LYS A 62 23.09 10.09 -0.91
CA LYS A 62 22.70 11.49 -1.13
C LYS A 62 21.20 11.66 -1.40
N ARG A 63 20.60 10.77 -2.20
CA ARG A 63 19.15 10.75 -2.42
C ARG A 63 18.41 10.55 -1.10
N ARG A 64 18.85 9.59 -0.29
CA ARG A 64 18.22 9.32 1.01
C ARG A 64 18.42 10.47 2.01
N CYS A 65 19.58 11.11 2.02
CA CYS A 65 19.83 12.35 2.80
C CYS A 65 18.88 13.49 2.38
N ALA A 66 18.48 13.54 1.10
CA ALA A 66 17.45 14.48 0.64
C ALA A 66 16.03 14.07 1.06
N ARG A 67 15.89 13.01 1.88
CA ARG A 67 14.65 12.47 2.41
C ARG A 67 13.79 11.76 1.36
N GLU A 68 14.38 11.32 0.22
CA GLU A 68 13.70 10.43 -0.71
C GLU A 68 13.44 9.08 -0.03
N PRO A 69 12.21 8.51 -0.11
CA PRO A 69 11.89 7.23 0.50
C PRO A 69 12.85 6.13 0.06
N ILE A 70 13.29 5.30 1.00
CA ILE A 70 14.20 4.18 0.70
C ILE A 70 13.61 3.24 -0.34
N GLN A 71 12.29 2.99 -0.30
CA GLN A 71 11.59 2.14 -1.25
C GLN A 71 11.62 2.67 -2.69
N TYR A 72 11.59 4.00 -2.86
CA TYR A 72 11.74 4.60 -4.19
C TYR A 72 13.20 4.52 -4.69
N ILE A 73 14.16 4.57 -3.78
CA ILE A 73 15.58 4.42 -4.11
C ILE A 73 15.89 2.97 -4.54
N LEU A 74 15.36 1.99 -3.80
CA LEU A 74 15.52 0.57 -4.09
C LEU A 74 14.60 0.08 -5.22
N GLY A 75 13.50 0.80 -5.48
CA GLY A 75 12.52 0.46 -6.51
C GLY A 75 11.54 -0.65 -6.12
N SER A 76 11.55 -1.10 -4.86
CA SER A 76 10.73 -2.25 -4.42
C SER A 76 10.31 -2.15 -2.95
N GLN A 77 9.20 -2.83 -2.64
CA GLN A 77 8.68 -3.06 -1.29
C GLN A 77 8.04 -4.45 -1.22
N GLU A 78 8.21 -5.14 -0.11
CA GLU A 78 7.47 -6.36 0.20
C GLU A 78 6.09 -6.00 0.79
N PHE A 79 5.05 -6.76 0.42
CA PHE A 79 3.70 -6.65 0.96
C PHE A 79 3.03 -8.04 0.92
N MET A 80 2.49 -8.51 2.03
CA MET A 80 1.88 -9.85 2.16
C MET A 80 2.82 -10.99 1.69
N GLY A 81 4.13 -10.85 1.91
CA GLY A 81 5.15 -11.81 1.46
C GLY A 81 5.40 -11.83 -0.06
N LEU A 82 4.92 -10.83 -0.78
CA LEU A 82 5.06 -10.69 -2.23
C LEU A 82 5.88 -9.43 -2.59
N PRO A 83 6.72 -9.48 -3.63
CA PRO A 83 7.49 -8.30 -4.07
C PRO A 83 6.62 -7.35 -4.90
N PHE A 84 6.75 -6.04 -4.64
CA PHE A 84 6.08 -4.99 -5.40
C PHE A 84 7.07 -3.92 -5.86
N ILE A 85 6.98 -3.54 -7.11
CA ILE A 85 7.69 -2.39 -7.68
C ILE A 85 7.10 -1.11 -7.06
N CYS A 86 7.99 -0.22 -6.61
CA CYS A 86 7.65 1.08 -6.04
C CYS A 86 8.33 2.21 -6.80
N ASN A 87 7.59 3.27 -7.10
CA ASN A 87 8.11 4.52 -7.63
C ASN A 87 7.20 5.69 -7.21
N LYS A 88 7.57 6.91 -7.60
CA LYS A 88 6.84 8.15 -7.27
C LYS A 88 5.42 8.27 -7.82
N ASP A 89 4.96 7.33 -8.64
CA ASP A 89 3.65 7.38 -9.30
C ASP A 89 2.54 6.77 -8.45
N CYS A 90 2.89 6.11 -7.33
CA CYS A 90 1.93 5.50 -6.40
C CYS A 90 2.40 5.58 -4.95
N LEU A 91 1.44 5.42 -4.02
CA LEU A 91 1.73 5.25 -2.60
C LEU A 91 2.61 4.01 -2.39
N ILE A 92 3.60 4.12 -1.51
CA ILE A 92 4.41 2.96 -1.09
C ILE A 92 3.52 2.01 -0.28
N PRO A 93 3.47 0.71 -0.60
CA PRO A 93 2.74 -0.26 0.21
C PRO A 93 3.16 -0.21 1.68
N ARG A 94 2.20 -0.07 2.60
CA ARG A 94 2.42 0.01 4.04
C ARG A 94 2.11 -1.33 4.70
N GLN A 95 2.83 -1.68 5.77
CA GLN A 95 2.52 -2.88 6.55
C GLN A 95 1.12 -2.82 7.16
N ASP A 96 0.66 -1.65 7.61
CA ASP A 96 -0.68 -1.48 8.16
C ASP A 96 -1.78 -1.81 7.14
N THR A 97 -1.52 -1.59 5.84
CA THR A 97 -2.43 -1.95 4.74
C THR A 97 -2.58 -3.48 4.58
N GLU A 98 -1.66 -4.29 5.12
CA GLU A 98 -1.81 -5.75 5.11
C GLU A 98 -3.06 -6.20 5.84
N ILE A 99 -3.51 -5.46 6.86
CA ILE A 99 -4.75 -5.73 7.59
C ILE A 99 -5.96 -5.62 6.66
N LEU A 100 -5.98 -4.63 5.75
CA LEU A 100 -7.03 -4.52 4.73
C LEU A 100 -7.08 -5.77 3.85
N ALA A 101 -5.92 -6.24 3.39
CA ALA A 101 -5.84 -7.45 2.57
C ALA A 101 -6.24 -8.70 3.36
N GLU A 102 -5.82 -8.84 4.62
CA GLU A 102 -6.22 -9.94 5.51
C GLU A 102 -7.74 -9.97 5.72
N ARG A 103 -8.37 -8.82 5.99
CA ARG A 103 -9.83 -8.74 6.17
C ARG A 103 -10.57 -9.11 4.89
N ALA A 104 -10.09 -8.68 3.73
CA ALA A 104 -10.62 -9.09 2.44
C ALA A 104 -10.51 -10.63 2.24
N LEU A 105 -9.38 -11.22 2.60
CA LEU A 105 -9.18 -12.67 2.53
C LEU A 105 -10.09 -13.45 3.50
N GLU A 106 -10.40 -12.89 4.66
CA GLU A 106 -11.42 -13.48 5.56
C GLU A 106 -12.81 -13.43 4.93
N ALA A 107 -13.19 -12.33 4.27
CA ALA A 107 -14.43 -12.24 3.51
C ALA A 107 -14.48 -13.28 2.37
N VAL A 108 -13.36 -13.48 1.65
CA VAL A 108 -13.22 -14.56 0.64
C VAL A 108 -13.55 -15.93 1.26
N LYS A 109 -12.94 -16.27 2.40
CA LYS A 109 -13.18 -17.55 3.08
C LYS A 109 -14.64 -17.73 3.49
N LEU A 110 -15.28 -16.65 3.96
CA LEU A 110 -16.69 -16.68 4.36
C LEU A 110 -17.61 -16.93 3.17
N LEU A 111 -17.41 -16.19 2.06
CA LEU A 111 -18.27 -16.24 0.87
C LEU A 111 -18.09 -17.54 0.08
N ARG A 112 -16.89 -18.13 0.08
CA ARG A 112 -16.63 -19.41 -0.60
C ARG A 112 -17.35 -20.62 0.00
N LYS A 113 -18.00 -20.48 1.15
CA LYS A 113 -18.89 -21.55 1.68
C LYS A 113 -20.13 -21.78 0.78
N ASP A 114 -20.57 -20.70 0.11
CA ASP A 114 -21.81 -20.69 -0.67
C ASP A 114 -21.59 -20.28 -2.13
N ARG A 115 -20.37 -19.90 -2.53
CA ARG A 115 -20.03 -19.37 -3.87
C ARG A 115 -18.72 -19.99 -4.38
N GLU A 116 -18.77 -20.57 -5.56
CA GLU A 116 -17.57 -21.12 -6.22
C GLU A 116 -16.69 -20.03 -6.82
N GLU A 117 -17.33 -19.05 -7.49
CA GLU A 117 -16.66 -17.92 -8.12
C GLU A 117 -16.98 -16.63 -7.38
N LEU A 118 -15.97 -15.81 -7.19
CA LEU A 118 -16.08 -14.49 -6.56
C LEU A 118 -15.61 -13.41 -7.53
N ARG A 119 -16.31 -12.28 -7.53
CA ARG A 119 -15.90 -11.05 -8.19
C ARG A 119 -15.37 -10.07 -7.15
N TYR A 120 -14.15 -9.63 -7.34
CA TYR A 120 -13.45 -8.74 -6.44
C TYR A 120 -13.09 -7.42 -7.12
N LEU A 121 -13.25 -6.31 -6.42
CA LEU A 121 -12.86 -4.97 -6.85
C LEU A 121 -11.98 -4.32 -5.78
N ASP A 122 -10.86 -3.74 -6.20
CA ASP A 122 -10.04 -2.84 -5.39
C ASP A 122 -10.14 -1.43 -5.94
N LEU A 123 -10.62 -0.48 -5.12
CA LEU A 123 -10.71 0.95 -5.46
C LEU A 123 -9.52 1.69 -4.91
N CYS A 124 -9.06 2.73 -5.62
CA CYS A 124 -7.86 3.50 -5.28
C CYS A 124 -6.64 2.58 -5.15
N THR A 125 -6.48 1.70 -6.15
CA THR A 125 -5.55 0.56 -6.07
C THR A 125 -4.07 0.94 -6.01
N GLY A 126 -3.69 2.14 -6.45
CA GLY A 126 -2.32 2.65 -6.42
C GLY A 126 -1.34 1.69 -7.10
N SER A 127 -0.41 1.12 -6.33
CA SER A 127 0.56 0.13 -6.81
C SER A 127 -0.05 -1.22 -7.15
N GLY A 128 -1.32 -1.45 -6.84
CA GLY A 128 -2.00 -2.73 -6.98
C GLY A 128 -1.70 -3.74 -5.86
N CYS A 129 -1.02 -3.34 -4.78
CA CYS A 129 -0.56 -4.28 -3.75
C CYS A 129 -1.71 -5.04 -3.08
N VAL A 130 -2.82 -4.37 -2.76
CA VAL A 130 -4.00 -5.02 -2.20
C VAL A 130 -4.69 -5.89 -3.25
N ALA A 131 -4.96 -5.36 -4.45
CA ALA A 131 -5.62 -6.09 -5.53
C ALA A 131 -4.91 -7.40 -5.90
N VAL A 132 -3.60 -7.31 -6.13
CA VAL A 132 -2.75 -8.45 -6.52
C VAL A 132 -2.65 -9.48 -5.40
N SER A 133 -2.41 -9.03 -4.15
CA SER A 133 -2.27 -9.94 -3.01
C SER A 133 -3.58 -10.69 -2.72
N VAL A 134 -4.72 -9.97 -2.67
CA VAL A 134 -6.02 -10.58 -2.43
C VAL A 134 -6.41 -11.54 -3.56
N ALA A 135 -6.20 -11.15 -4.82
CA ALA A 135 -6.49 -12.02 -5.96
C ALA A 135 -5.64 -13.29 -5.94
N LYS A 136 -4.32 -13.17 -5.68
CA LYS A 136 -3.37 -14.28 -5.65
C LYS A 136 -3.63 -15.21 -4.47
N LEU A 137 -3.62 -14.67 -3.26
CA LEU A 137 -3.75 -15.46 -2.02
C LEU A 137 -5.18 -15.98 -1.82
N GLY A 138 -6.18 -15.23 -2.29
CA GLY A 138 -7.57 -15.65 -2.31
C GLY A 138 -7.94 -16.55 -3.49
N ASN A 139 -7.03 -16.79 -4.43
CA ASN A 139 -7.29 -17.54 -5.68
C ASN A 139 -8.54 -17.03 -6.42
N ILE A 140 -8.63 -15.70 -6.64
CA ILE A 140 -9.75 -15.05 -7.30
C ILE A 140 -9.41 -14.81 -8.78
N ALA A 141 -10.13 -15.46 -9.69
CA ALA A 141 -9.91 -15.31 -11.13
C ALA A 141 -10.51 -14.01 -11.70
N ASN A 142 -11.60 -13.51 -11.09
CA ASN A 142 -12.33 -12.33 -11.54
C ASN A 142 -12.02 -11.12 -10.64
N ALA A 143 -10.77 -10.65 -10.67
CA ALA A 143 -10.31 -9.48 -9.94
C ALA A 143 -10.21 -8.26 -10.86
N GLU A 144 -10.79 -7.14 -10.41
CA GLU A 144 -10.69 -5.84 -11.05
C GLU A 144 -10.05 -4.85 -10.06
N ALA A 145 -9.29 -3.89 -10.56
CA ALA A 145 -8.71 -2.82 -9.75
C ALA A 145 -8.83 -1.49 -10.49
N ALA A 146 -9.28 -0.47 -9.78
CA ALA A 146 -9.53 0.85 -10.33
C ALA A 146 -8.70 1.92 -9.63
N ASP A 147 -8.19 2.85 -10.42
CA ASP A 147 -7.52 4.06 -9.96
C ASP A 147 -7.78 5.21 -10.93
N ILE A 148 -7.77 6.44 -10.45
CA ILE A 148 -7.89 7.63 -11.29
C ILE A 148 -6.57 7.91 -12.04
N SER A 149 -5.43 7.47 -11.49
CA SER A 149 -4.08 7.70 -12.01
C SER A 149 -3.68 6.62 -13.00
N GLU A 150 -3.55 7.00 -14.27
CA GLU A 150 -2.99 6.10 -15.30
C GLU A 150 -1.55 5.67 -14.96
N ALA A 151 -0.76 6.55 -14.34
CA ALA A 151 0.62 6.26 -13.94
C ALA A 151 0.64 5.19 -12.83
N ALA A 152 -0.25 5.26 -11.83
CA ALA A 152 -0.40 4.24 -10.80
C ALA A 152 -0.83 2.89 -11.41
N LEU A 153 -1.78 2.89 -12.33
CA LEU A 153 -2.22 1.68 -13.03
C LEU A 153 -1.10 1.04 -13.85
N ALA A 154 -0.19 1.84 -14.42
CA ALA A 154 0.99 1.31 -15.10
C ALA A 154 1.95 0.58 -14.14
N VAL A 155 2.06 1.03 -12.88
CA VAL A 155 2.80 0.33 -11.82
C VAL A 155 2.05 -0.93 -11.40
N ALA A 156 0.75 -0.84 -11.14
CA ALA A 156 -0.10 -1.97 -10.78
C ALA A 156 -0.05 -3.10 -11.82
N LYS A 157 0.00 -2.75 -13.11
CA LYS A 157 0.18 -3.72 -14.20
C LYS A 157 1.47 -4.51 -14.06
N LYS A 158 2.60 -3.81 -13.87
CA LYS A 158 3.90 -4.46 -13.66
C LYS A 158 3.90 -5.35 -12.43
N ASN A 159 3.24 -4.92 -11.37
CA ASN A 159 3.13 -5.69 -10.14
C ASN A 159 2.25 -6.93 -10.30
N ALA A 160 1.16 -6.86 -11.05
CA ALA A 160 0.36 -8.02 -11.41
C ALA A 160 1.16 -9.03 -12.26
N GLU A 161 1.91 -8.56 -13.27
CA GLU A 161 2.80 -9.37 -14.09
C GLU A 161 3.92 -10.01 -13.27
N LEU A 162 4.61 -9.24 -12.41
CA LEU A 162 5.67 -9.71 -11.51
C LEU A 162 5.20 -10.86 -10.61
N ASN A 163 3.96 -10.74 -10.11
CA ASN A 163 3.37 -11.71 -9.20
C ASN A 163 2.59 -12.83 -9.92
N GLY A 164 2.54 -12.85 -11.25
CA GLY A 164 1.83 -13.84 -12.04
C GLY A 164 0.33 -13.88 -11.76
N THR A 165 -0.29 -12.70 -11.51
CA THR A 165 -1.68 -12.57 -11.12
C THR A 165 -2.46 -11.82 -12.19
N ALA A 166 -3.61 -12.35 -12.60
CA ALA A 166 -4.52 -11.68 -13.53
C ALA A 166 -5.41 -10.70 -12.76
N VAL A 167 -5.21 -9.40 -12.96
CA VAL A 167 -6.08 -8.33 -12.45
C VAL A 167 -6.43 -7.42 -13.61
N LYS A 168 -7.72 -7.18 -13.83
CA LYS A 168 -8.19 -6.23 -14.84
C LYS A 168 -8.09 -4.81 -14.27
N LEU A 169 -7.22 -3.99 -14.85
CA LEU A 169 -6.98 -2.61 -14.44
C LEU A 169 -7.88 -1.65 -15.21
N ILE A 170 -8.50 -0.71 -14.50
CA ILE A 170 -9.50 0.20 -15.05
C ILE A 170 -9.19 1.62 -14.56
N GLN A 171 -9.02 2.56 -15.48
CA GLN A 171 -8.92 3.97 -15.10
C GLN A 171 -10.33 4.50 -14.82
N ALA A 172 -10.57 4.89 -13.56
CA ALA A 172 -11.89 5.35 -13.11
C ALA A 172 -11.79 6.26 -11.88
N ASP A 173 -12.69 7.23 -11.77
CA ASP A 173 -12.95 7.92 -10.51
C ASP A 173 -13.95 7.10 -9.70
N LEU A 174 -13.42 6.28 -8.79
CA LEU A 174 -14.16 5.30 -8.00
C LEU A 174 -14.94 4.32 -8.89
N PHE A 175 -16.27 4.38 -8.87
CA PHE A 175 -17.15 3.46 -9.60
C PHE A 175 -17.52 3.92 -11.02
N GLU A 176 -17.02 5.06 -11.47
CA GLU A 176 -17.37 5.58 -12.80
C GLU A 176 -16.94 4.63 -13.91
N GLY A 177 -17.88 4.27 -14.78
CA GLY A 177 -17.63 3.34 -15.90
C GLY A 177 -17.45 1.88 -15.50
N LEU A 178 -17.51 1.54 -14.20
CA LEU A 178 -17.47 0.15 -13.75
C LEU A 178 -18.86 -0.49 -13.90
N GLU A 179 -18.90 -1.74 -14.36
CA GLU A 179 -20.14 -2.47 -14.60
C GLU A 179 -20.28 -3.69 -13.69
N GLY A 180 -21.54 -3.98 -13.34
CA GLY A 180 -21.89 -5.19 -12.60
C GLY A 180 -21.78 -5.04 -11.08
N LYS A 181 -21.78 -6.20 -10.41
CA LYS A 181 -21.72 -6.32 -8.95
C LYS A 181 -20.52 -7.15 -8.54
N TYR A 182 -20.04 -6.88 -7.34
CA TYR A 182 -18.86 -7.51 -6.74
C TYR A 182 -19.27 -8.22 -5.45
N ASP A 183 -18.55 -9.26 -5.11
CA ASP A 183 -18.72 -9.97 -3.86
C ASP A 183 -17.91 -9.32 -2.74
N ILE A 184 -16.77 -8.71 -3.10
CA ILE A 184 -15.89 -7.99 -2.18
C ILE A 184 -15.42 -6.73 -2.88
N ILE A 185 -15.46 -5.62 -2.14
CA ILE A 185 -14.88 -4.35 -2.54
C ILE A 185 -13.91 -3.93 -1.43
N THR A 186 -12.65 -3.68 -1.78
CA THR A 186 -11.67 -3.03 -0.90
C THR A 186 -11.39 -1.61 -1.36
N ALA A 187 -11.00 -0.75 -0.44
CA ALA A 187 -10.47 0.56 -0.77
C ALA A 187 -9.52 1.07 0.32
N ASN A 188 -8.35 1.55 -0.12
CA ASN A 188 -7.49 2.42 0.67
C ASN A 188 -7.51 3.81 0.02
N PRO A 189 -8.57 4.60 0.21
CA PRO A 189 -8.68 5.90 -0.43
C PRO A 189 -7.82 6.94 0.28
N PRO A 190 -7.50 8.07 -0.37
CA PRO A 190 -6.87 9.20 0.30
C PRO A 190 -7.73 9.65 1.50
N TYR A 191 -7.11 9.74 2.68
CA TYR A 191 -7.83 10.00 3.94
C TYR A 191 -7.20 11.07 4.83
N ILE A 192 -6.13 11.69 4.39
CA ILE A 192 -5.46 12.74 5.17
C ILE A 192 -6.20 14.06 4.96
N ASP A 193 -6.52 14.76 6.06
CA ASP A 193 -7.02 16.12 6.01
C ASP A 193 -6.04 17.02 5.22
N THR A 194 -6.55 17.75 4.23
CA THR A 194 -5.74 18.64 3.37
C THR A 194 -4.81 19.55 4.18
N GLY A 195 -5.30 20.07 5.31
CA GLY A 195 -4.53 20.98 6.18
C GLY A 195 -3.37 20.31 6.92
N LEU A 196 -3.38 18.97 7.06
CA LEU A 196 -2.36 18.22 7.79
C LEU A 196 -1.25 17.69 6.91
N ILE A 197 -1.41 17.64 5.59
CA ILE A 197 -0.46 16.99 4.67
C ILE A 197 0.96 17.54 4.79
N HIS A 198 1.10 18.87 4.84
CA HIS A 198 2.42 19.51 4.95
C HIS A 198 3.09 19.34 6.33
N GLY A 199 2.37 18.82 7.32
CA GLY A 199 2.90 18.46 8.64
C GLY A 199 3.47 17.04 8.70
N LEU A 200 3.28 16.24 7.65
CA LEU A 200 3.82 14.88 7.57
C LEU A 200 5.34 14.90 7.40
N ILE A 201 5.97 13.75 7.62
CA ILE A 201 7.41 13.60 7.37
C ILE A 201 7.73 13.88 5.90
N PRO A 202 8.94 14.41 5.63
CA PRO A 202 9.32 14.82 4.26
C PRO A 202 9.22 13.71 3.22
N GLU A 203 9.46 12.45 3.60
CA GLU A 203 9.33 11.28 2.74
C GLU A 203 7.94 11.17 2.12
N ILE A 204 6.88 11.53 2.86
CA ILE A 204 5.50 11.44 2.40
C ILE A 204 5.14 12.69 1.60
N TRP A 205 5.10 13.87 2.24
CA TRP A 205 4.51 15.05 1.61
C TRP A 205 5.31 15.60 0.41
N LYS A 206 6.63 15.31 0.31
CA LYS A 206 7.46 15.76 -0.82
C LYS A 206 7.51 14.78 -1.99
N TYR A 207 7.39 13.49 -1.71
CA TYR A 207 7.72 12.45 -2.69
C TYR A 207 6.52 11.62 -3.11
N GLU A 208 5.55 11.39 -2.23
CA GLU A 208 4.38 10.61 -2.59
C GLU A 208 3.32 11.47 -3.31
N PRO A 209 2.52 10.88 -4.21
CA PRO A 209 1.54 11.64 -4.98
C PRO A 209 0.50 12.29 -4.08
N MET A 210 0.25 13.58 -4.25
CA MET A 210 -0.79 14.30 -3.49
C MET A 210 -2.17 13.64 -3.64
N THR A 211 -2.48 13.11 -4.81
CA THR A 211 -3.72 12.38 -5.10
C THR A 211 -3.89 11.09 -4.29
N ALA A 212 -2.82 10.56 -3.72
CA ALA A 212 -2.87 9.40 -2.84
C ALA A 212 -2.99 9.77 -1.36
N LEU A 213 -2.85 11.05 -1.01
CA LEU A 213 -2.82 11.54 0.37
C LEU A 213 -4.09 12.34 0.73
N ASP A 214 -4.52 13.24 -0.16
CA ASP A 214 -5.52 14.26 0.13
C ASP A 214 -6.95 13.70 0.16
N GLY A 215 -7.47 13.52 1.38
CA GLY A 215 -8.84 13.07 1.66
C GLY A 215 -9.88 14.21 1.74
N GLY A 216 -9.48 15.47 1.45
CA GLY A 216 -10.31 16.64 1.57
C GLY A 216 -10.26 17.29 2.96
N GLU A 217 -11.17 18.24 3.24
CA GLU A 217 -11.15 19.07 4.46
C GLU A 217 -11.18 18.27 5.77
N ASP A 218 -11.80 17.09 5.78
CA ASP A 218 -11.95 16.24 6.98
C ASP A 218 -11.48 14.81 6.77
N GLY A 219 -10.81 14.55 5.64
CA GLY A 219 -10.30 13.23 5.31
C GLY A 219 -11.37 12.17 4.99
N LEU A 220 -12.66 12.55 4.87
CA LEU A 220 -13.76 11.60 4.72
C LEU A 220 -14.48 11.66 3.37
N VAL A 221 -14.00 12.46 2.42
CA VAL A 221 -14.67 12.70 1.14
C VAL A 221 -14.88 11.41 0.37
N PHE A 222 -13.85 10.57 0.25
CA PHE A 222 -13.92 9.33 -0.50
C PHE A 222 -14.78 8.27 0.19
N TYR A 223 -14.70 8.15 1.51
CA TYR A 223 -15.56 7.23 2.27
C TYR A 223 -17.04 7.53 2.06
N ARG A 224 -17.44 8.81 2.08
CA ARG A 224 -18.83 9.20 1.80
C ARG A 224 -19.28 8.79 0.40
N ARG A 225 -18.44 9.02 -0.60
CA ARG A 225 -18.72 8.66 -2.00
C ARG A 225 -18.83 7.14 -2.16
N ILE A 226 -17.86 6.40 -1.64
CA ILE A 226 -17.82 4.93 -1.79
C ILE A 226 -18.96 4.29 -1.00
N ALA A 227 -19.16 4.64 0.27
CA ALA A 227 -20.21 4.04 1.11
C ALA A 227 -21.62 4.26 0.55
N LYS A 228 -21.87 5.42 -0.09
CA LYS A 228 -23.16 5.75 -0.72
C LYS A 228 -23.45 4.85 -1.94
N GLU A 229 -22.44 4.52 -2.73
CA GLU A 229 -22.62 3.76 -3.99
C GLU A 229 -22.41 2.26 -3.82
N ALA A 230 -21.53 1.83 -2.94
CA ALA A 230 -21.16 0.44 -2.77
C ALA A 230 -22.33 -0.54 -2.52
N PRO A 231 -23.45 -0.19 -1.81
CA PRO A 231 -24.57 -1.11 -1.66
C PRO A 231 -25.23 -1.53 -3.00
N ARG A 232 -25.16 -0.68 -4.00
CA ARG A 232 -25.67 -1.00 -5.36
C ARG A 232 -24.69 -1.82 -6.18
N ARG A 233 -23.41 -1.78 -5.83
CA ARG A 233 -22.30 -2.46 -6.50
C ARG A 233 -21.96 -3.80 -5.86
N LEU A 234 -22.50 -4.10 -4.68
CA LEU A 234 -22.30 -5.37 -4.01
C LEU A 234 -23.41 -6.36 -4.35
N THR A 235 -23.05 -7.63 -4.39
CA THR A 235 -24.00 -8.74 -4.36
C THR A 235 -24.62 -8.83 -2.96
N PRO A 236 -25.82 -9.43 -2.80
CA PRO A 236 -26.41 -9.66 -1.47
C PRO A 236 -25.43 -10.40 -0.54
N GLY A 237 -25.17 -9.84 0.64
CA GLY A 237 -24.16 -10.36 1.59
C GLY A 237 -22.70 -10.15 1.20
N GLY A 238 -22.44 -9.37 0.15
CA GLY A 238 -21.08 -8.97 -0.24
C GLY A 238 -20.45 -7.98 0.76
N TRP A 239 -19.14 -7.85 0.75
CA TRP A 239 -18.38 -7.09 1.74
C TRP A 239 -17.74 -5.84 1.16
N LEU A 240 -17.79 -4.76 1.94
CA LEU A 240 -16.98 -3.55 1.75
C LEU A 240 -15.96 -3.46 2.88
N VAL A 241 -14.68 -3.27 2.53
CA VAL A 241 -13.57 -3.18 3.48
C VAL A 241 -12.75 -1.94 3.18
N PHE A 242 -12.64 -1.04 4.15
CA PHE A 242 -11.87 0.19 4.05
C PHE A 242 -10.62 0.16 4.92
N GLU A 243 -9.48 0.61 4.40
CA GLU A 243 -8.44 1.17 5.25
C GLU A 243 -8.83 2.58 5.69
N ILE A 244 -8.45 2.97 6.91
CA ILE A 244 -8.78 4.26 7.51
C ILE A 244 -7.57 4.87 8.26
N GLY A 245 -7.60 6.16 8.48
CA GLY A 245 -6.76 6.81 9.48
C GLY A 245 -7.17 6.39 10.90
N ASP A 246 -6.22 6.40 11.81
CA ASP A 246 -6.33 5.88 13.18
C ASP A 246 -7.42 6.53 14.05
N THR A 247 -7.88 7.72 13.67
CA THR A 247 -8.93 8.48 14.35
C THR A 247 -10.28 8.44 13.63
N GLN A 248 -10.39 7.76 12.50
CA GLN A 248 -11.57 7.80 11.62
C GLN A 248 -12.54 6.63 11.82
N GLY A 249 -12.22 5.65 12.66
CA GLY A 249 -12.98 4.40 12.81
C GLY A 249 -14.46 4.62 13.08
N GLU A 250 -14.81 5.44 14.07
CA GLU A 250 -16.21 5.74 14.44
C GLU A 250 -16.96 6.44 13.30
N ALA A 251 -16.32 7.43 12.66
CA ALA A 251 -16.94 8.23 11.60
C ALA A 251 -17.23 7.36 10.36
N VAL A 252 -16.26 6.55 9.92
CA VAL A 252 -16.43 5.67 8.75
C VAL A 252 -17.43 4.56 9.04
N ALA A 253 -17.42 3.97 10.24
CA ALA A 253 -18.43 2.98 10.65
C ALA A 253 -19.84 3.59 10.66
N ALA A 254 -20.00 4.84 11.10
CA ALA A 254 -21.29 5.53 11.04
C ALA A 254 -21.77 5.77 9.61
N LEU A 255 -20.86 6.15 8.69
CA LEU A 255 -21.16 6.30 7.26
C LEU A 255 -21.64 4.98 6.65
N MET A 256 -20.97 3.87 6.93
CA MET A 256 -21.38 2.55 6.43
C MET A 256 -22.75 2.13 6.98
N LYS A 257 -23.00 2.29 8.29
CA LYS A 257 -24.31 2.01 8.90
C LYS A 257 -25.43 2.85 8.30
N ALA A 258 -25.17 4.16 8.08
CA ALA A 258 -26.14 5.05 7.43
C ALA A 258 -26.42 4.67 5.96
N ALA A 259 -25.47 4.04 5.28
CA ALA A 259 -25.61 3.52 3.94
C ALA A 259 -26.32 2.13 3.88
N GLY A 260 -26.69 1.55 5.02
CA GLY A 260 -27.41 0.29 5.13
C GLY A 260 -26.54 -0.95 5.18
N PHE A 261 -25.24 -0.80 5.50
CA PHE A 261 -24.39 -1.96 5.76
C PHE A 261 -24.71 -2.61 7.12
N GLU A 262 -24.66 -3.93 7.13
CA GLU A 262 -24.79 -4.78 8.32
C GLU A 262 -23.41 -5.26 8.79
N ASN A 263 -23.32 -5.79 10.01
CA ASN A 263 -22.07 -6.36 10.58
C ASN A 263 -20.89 -5.40 10.54
N VAL A 264 -21.15 -4.10 10.68
CA VAL A 264 -20.09 -3.08 10.61
C VAL A 264 -19.18 -3.21 11.83
N SER A 265 -17.89 -3.42 11.61
CA SER A 265 -16.86 -3.56 12.63
C SER A 265 -15.59 -2.76 12.30
N VAL A 266 -14.88 -2.36 13.35
CA VAL A 266 -13.59 -1.65 13.27
C VAL A 266 -12.50 -2.58 13.75
N HIS A 267 -11.43 -2.71 12.99
CA HIS A 267 -10.29 -3.55 13.31
C HIS A 267 -9.05 -2.68 13.53
N LYS A 268 -8.25 -3.12 14.51
CA LYS A 268 -7.04 -2.42 14.95
C LYS A 268 -5.79 -3.02 14.32
N ASP A 269 -4.76 -2.18 14.18
CA ASP A 269 -3.41 -2.61 13.84
C ASP A 269 -2.68 -3.22 15.07
N LEU A 270 -1.42 -3.63 14.84
CA LEU A 270 -0.58 -4.21 15.90
C LEU A 270 -0.23 -3.20 17.01
N ALA A 271 -0.31 -1.91 16.74
CA ALA A 271 -0.13 -0.85 17.72
C ALA A 271 -1.41 -0.55 18.53
N GLY A 272 -2.53 -1.20 18.18
CA GLY A 272 -3.83 -1.01 18.83
C GLY A 272 -4.61 0.21 18.34
N LEU A 273 -4.20 0.81 17.21
CA LEU A 273 -4.88 1.92 16.55
C LEU A 273 -5.91 1.40 15.54
N ASP A 274 -7.01 2.12 15.34
CA ASP A 274 -8.02 1.76 14.35
C ASP A 274 -7.40 1.81 12.94
N ARG A 275 -7.61 0.76 12.13
CA ARG A 275 -6.98 0.66 10.81
C ARG A 275 -7.92 0.22 9.70
N VAL A 276 -8.89 -0.62 9.99
CA VAL A 276 -9.83 -1.12 8.98
C VAL A 276 -11.25 -1.02 9.48
N VAL A 277 -12.17 -0.58 8.62
CA VAL A 277 -13.62 -0.67 8.84
C VAL A 277 -14.21 -1.56 7.75
N GLU A 278 -14.98 -2.56 8.15
CA GLU A 278 -15.67 -3.45 7.22
C GLU A 278 -17.15 -3.58 7.52
N GLY A 279 -17.92 -4.01 6.53
CA GLY A 279 -19.34 -4.31 6.69
C GLY A 279 -19.89 -5.07 5.50
N SER A 280 -20.99 -5.78 5.70
CA SER A 280 -21.67 -6.55 4.65
C SER A 280 -22.91 -5.84 4.12
N ALA A 281 -23.16 -5.97 2.81
CA ALA A 281 -24.46 -5.59 2.23
C ALA A 281 -25.56 -6.52 2.78
N ALA A 282 -26.80 -6.03 2.89
CA ALA A 282 -27.94 -6.84 3.27
C ALA A 282 -28.10 -8.05 2.34
N LYS A 283 -28.65 -9.17 2.88
CA LYS A 283 -28.89 -10.41 2.13
C LYS A 283 -30.11 -10.32 1.24
#